data_90b58148e6e04910d8ccae06eec5931e
#
_entry.id   90b58148e6e04910d8ccae06eec5931e
#
_cell.length_a   1.000
_cell.length_b   1.000
_cell.length_c   1.000
_cell.angle_alpha   90.00
_cell.angle_beta   90.00
_cell.angle_gamma   90.00
#
_symmetry.space_group_name_H-M   'P 1'
#
loop_
_entity.id
_entity.type
_entity.pdbx_description
1 polymer ?
#
loop_
_entity_poly.entity_id
_entity_poly.type
_entity_poly.pdbx_seq_one_letter_code
_entity_poly.pdbx_strand_id
1 'polypeptide(L)'
;MTGDDMQDWVQARAEELPGVTVDQPFGPEVDVFRVRGLMFMALSPATRTGVTLKSAPADAEALRATFPAIIPGYHMNKRHWITLRADGSLERGLVEELVTEAYRLVVAKLPRAQRPVDPEVFGRV
;
A
#
# COMPACT_ATOMS: atom_id res chain seq x y z
N MET A 1 -19.01 -10.37 3.30
CA MET A 1 -17.64 -9.87 3.33
C MET A 1 -17.53 -8.72 4.31
N THR A 2 -16.54 -8.75 5.17
CA THR A 2 -16.32 -7.71 6.17
C THR A 2 -15.06 -6.91 5.82
N GLY A 3 -14.88 -5.77 6.49
CA GLY A 3 -13.66 -4.98 6.33
C GLY A 3 -12.38 -5.70 6.70
N ASP A 4 -12.46 -6.73 7.54
CA ASP A 4 -11.29 -7.52 7.95
C ASP A 4 -10.60 -8.22 6.79
N ASP A 5 -11.34 -8.55 5.73
CA ASP A 5 -10.78 -9.22 4.55
C ASP A 5 -9.73 -8.37 3.84
N MET A 6 -9.85 -7.06 3.94
CA MET A 6 -8.90 -6.14 3.28
C MET A 6 -7.45 -6.40 3.71
N GLN A 7 -7.20 -6.63 4.99
CA GLN A 7 -5.83 -6.88 5.45
C GLN A 7 -5.29 -8.20 4.90
N ASP A 8 -6.14 -9.20 4.79
CA ASP A 8 -5.73 -10.47 4.17
C ASP A 8 -5.40 -10.27 2.69
N TRP A 9 -6.18 -9.46 1.98
CA TRP A 9 -5.92 -9.17 0.56
C TRP A 9 -4.59 -8.43 0.37
N VAL A 10 -4.35 -7.37 1.15
CA VAL A 10 -3.13 -6.59 0.98
C VAL A 10 -1.90 -7.37 1.37
N GLN A 11 -2.00 -8.19 2.41
CA GLN A 11 -0.88 -9.03 2.86
C GLN A 11 -0.54 -10.08 1.81
N ALA A 12 -1.54 -10.77 1.28
CA ALA A 12 -1.34 -11.76 0.23
C ALA A 12 -0.75 -11.13 -1.04
N ARG A 13 -1.23 -9.97 -1.44
CA ARG A 13 -0.69 -9.26 -2.61
C ARG A 13 0.76 -8.85 -2.37
N ALA A 14 1.07 -8.28 -1.20
CA ALA A 14 2.42 -7.85 -0.89
C ALA A 14 3.42 -9.01 -0.90
N GLU A 15 3.01 -10.18 -0.43
CA GLU A 15 3.85 -11.37 -0.43
C GLU A 15 4.19 -11.87 -1.84
N GLU A 16 3.38 -11.54 -2.84
CA GLU A 16 3.63 -11.88 -4.23
C GLU A 16 4.61 -10.91 -4.91
N LEU A 17 4.88 -9.76 -4.31
CA LEU A 17 5.70 -8.72 -4.93
C LEU A 17 7.18 -8.98 -4.71
N PRO A 18 8.00 -8.97 -5.78
CA PRO A 18 9.43 -9.27 -5.68
C PRO A 18 10.20 -8.35 -4.75
N GLY A 19 11.01 -8.92 -3.88
CA GLY A 19 11.92 -8.18 -3.01
C GLY A 19 11.28 -7.52 -1.80
N VAL A 20 10.01 -7.82 -1.51
CA VAL A 20 9.30 -7.23 -0.37
C VAL A 20 9.76 -7.88 0.94
N THR A 21 9.98 -7.04 1.94
CA THR A 21 10.28 -7.45 3.31
C THR A 21 9.29 -6.79 4.26
N VAL A 22 9.10 -7.41 5.42
CA VAL A 22 8.21 -6.88 6.47
C VAL A 22 9.01 -6.74 7.75
N ASP A 23 8.89 -5.60 8.42
CA ASP A 23 9.51 -5.38 9.72
C ASP A 23 8.57 -4.57 10.62
N GLN A 24 8.96 -4.42 11.87
CA GLN A 24 8.14 -3.76 12.88
C GLN A 24 8.97 -2.71 13.64
N PRO A 25 9.42 -1.64 12.93
CA PRO A 25 10.30 -0.63 13.53
C PRO A 25 9.63 0.21 14.62
N PHE A 26 8.29 0.22 14.64
CA PHE A 26 7.50 0.99 15.60
C PHE A 26 6.85 0.09 16.66
N GLY A 27 7.32 -1.16 16.81
CA GLY A 27 6.78 -2.13 17.74
C GLY A 27 5.88 -3.17 17.07
N PRO A 28 5.40 -4.18 17.83
CA PRO A 28 4.68 -5.32 17.26
C PRO A 28 3.28 -4.99 16.73
N GLU A 29 2.81 -3.75 16.91
CA GLU A 29 1.46 -3.36 16.53
C GLU A 29 1.36 -2.89 15.08
N VAL A 30 2.49 -2.59 14.43
CA VAL A 30 2.49 -2.05 13.07
C VAL A 30 3.47 -2.83 12.20
N ASP A 31 2.95 -3.44 11.13
CA ASP A 31 3.76 -4.09 10.11
C ASP A 31 4.09 -3.07 9.01
N VAL A 32 5.37 -2.92 8.70
CA VAL A 32 5.86 -2.03 7.64
C VAL A 32 6.40 -2.88 6.51
N PHE A 33 5.87 -2.67 5.31
CA PHE A 33 6.26 -3.40 4.11
C PHE A 33 7.21 -2.53 3.29
N ARG A 34 8.38 -3.09 2.97
CA ARG A 34 9.45 -2.37 2.27
C ARG A 34 9.93 -3.13 1.06
N VAL A 35 10.49 -2.40 0.11
CA VAL A 35 11.29 -2.97 -0.97
C VAL A 35 12.63 -2.23 -0.97
N ARG A 36 13.73 -2.98 -0.84
CA ARG A 36 15.08 -2.40 -0.74
C ARG A 36 15.18 -1.28 0.30
N GLY A 37 14.50 -1.46 1.44
CA GLY A 37 14.52 -0.49 2.53
C GLY A 37 13.51 0.64 2.44
N LEU A 38 12.82 0.81 1.31
CA LEU A 38 11.82 1.86 1.13
C LEU A 38 10.42 1.34 1.46
N MET A 39 9.74 2.04 2.36
CA MET A 39 8.38 1.69 2.77
C MET A 39 7.38 2.05 1.68
N PHE A 40 6.43 1.16 1.41
CA PHE A 40 5.31 1.43 0.51
C PHE A 40 3.95 1.13 1.14
N MET A 41 3.92 0.40 2.24
CA MET A 41 2.67 0.03 2.90
C MET A 41 2.91 -0.18 4.40
N ALA A 42 1.92 0.19 5.20
CA ALA A 42 1.91 -0.10 6.63
C ALA A 42 0.49 -0.53 7.04
N LEU A 43 0.41 -1.48 7.95
CA LEU A 43 -0.87 -1.93 8.49
C LEU A 43 -0.73 -2.35 9.95
N SER A 44 -1.86 -2.32 10.68
CA SER A 44 -1.93 -2.74 12.07
C SER A 44 -2.76 -4.01 12.17
N PRO A 45 -2.15 -5.21 12.25
CA PRO A 45 -2.90 -6.46 12.26
C PRO A 45 -3.87 -6.57 13.43
N ALA A 46 -3.52 -6.00 14.58
CA ALA A 46 -4.33 -6.11 15.77
C ALA A 46 -5.65 -5.33 15.66
N THR A 47 -5.61 -4.12 15.08
CA THR A 47 -6.80 -3.27 14.94
C THR A 47 -7.60 -3.56 13.68
N ARG A 48 -6.92 -3.99 12.62
CA ARG A 48 -7.50 -4.31 11.31
C ARG A 48 -8.42 -3.21 10.75
N THR A 49 -8.12 -1.95 11.10
CA THR A 49 -8.97 -0.81 10.74
C THR A 49 -8.68 -0.23 9.35
N GLY A 50 -7.52 -0.55 8.79
CA GLY A 50 -7.17 -0.04 7.48
C GLY A 50 -5.72 -0.29 7.11
N VAL A 51 -5.37 0.22 5.95
CA VAL A 51 -4.03 0.06 5.35
C VAL A 51 -3.57 1.41 4.84
N THR A 52 -2.33 1.78 5.13
CA THR A 52 -1.72 3.01 4.61
C THR A 52 -0.78 2.67 3.47
N LEU A 53 -0.96 3.34 2.33
CA LEU A 53 -0.26 3.05 1.08
C LEU A 53 0.38 4.30 0.51
N LYS A 54 1.55 4.14 -0.12
CA LYS A 54 2.17 5.17 -0.93
C LYS A 54 1.29 5.49 -2.13
N SER A 55 1.17 6.77 -2.48
CA SER A 55 0.37 7.21 -3.62
C SER A 55 0.98 8.47 -4.25
N ALA A 56 0.86 8.59 -5.57
CA ALA A 56 1.20 9.84 -6.24
C ALA A 56 0.19 10.93 -5.85
N PRO A 57 0.62 12.21 -5.69
CA PRO A 57 -0.29 13.25 -5.20
C PRO A 57 -1.58 13.43 -6.00
N ALA A 58 -1.50 13.41 -7.33
CA ALA A 58 -2.69 13.56 -8.17
C ALA A 58 -3.65 12.37 -8.02
N ASP A 59 -3.10 11.16 -7.93
CA ASP A 59 -3.90 9.96 -7.73
C ASP A 59 -4.52 9.95 -6.33
N ALA A 60 -3.77 10.35 -5.31
CA ALA A 60 -4.26 10.45 -3.95
C ALA A 60 -5.48 11.38 -3.85
N GLU A 61 -5.39 12.55 -4.49
CA GLU A 61 -6.48 13.52 -4.51
C GLU A 61 -7.72 12.95 -5.21
N ALA A 62 -7.54 12.33 -6.39
CA ALA A 62 -8.64 11.75 -7.14
C ALA A 62 -9.31 10.58 -6.38
N LEU A 63 -8.51 9.73 -5.75
CA LEU A 63 -9.02 8.61 -4.98
C LEU A 63 -9.83 9.07 -3.78
N ARG A 64 -9.33 10.07 -3.05
CA ARG A 64 -10.05 10.61 -1.90
C ARG A 64 -11.37 11.27 -2.31
N ALA A 65 -11.39 11.91 -3.48
CA ALA A 65 -12.61 12.53 -4.00
C ALA A 65 -13.66 11.48 -4.44
N THR A 66 -13.20 10.32 -4.88
CA THR A 66 -14.07 9.27 -5.43
C THR A 66 -14.59 8.31 -4.36
N PHE A 67 -13.74 7.93 -3.41
CA PHE A 67 -14.05 6.87 -2.44
C PHE A 67 -14.04 7.41 -1.01
N PRO A 68 -15.19 7.44 -0.31
CA PRO A 68 -15.21 7.89 1.09
C PRO A 68 -14.32 7.07 2.02
N ALA A 69 -14.07 5.81 1.70
CA ALA A 69 -13.19 4.95 2.51
C ALA A 69 -11.70 5.25 2.30
N ILE A 70 -11.35 6.10 1.34
CA ILE A 70 -9.95 6.49 1.12
C ILE A 70 -9.75 7.89 1.69
N ILE A 71 -8.88 8.00 2.69
CA ILE A 71 -8.62 9.22 3.45
C ILE A 71 -7.13 9.56 3.39
N PRO A 72 -6.74 10.80 3.81
CA PRO A 72 -5.31 11.14 3.86
C PRO A 72 -4.52 10.17 4.75
N GLY A 73 -3.28 9.91 4.39
CA GLY A 73 -2.44 8.97 5.10
C GLY A 73 -2.28 9.31 6.59
N TYR A 74 -2.64 8.36 7.45
CA TYR A 74 -2.61 8.51 8.88
C TYR A 74 -1.16 8.54 9.37
N HIS A 75 -0.79 9.59 10.10
CA HIS A 75 0.58 9.83 10.59
C HIS A 75 1.65 9.93 9.50
N MET A 76 1.26 10.18 8.25
CA MET A 76 2.16 10.24 7.11
C MET A 76 1.99 11.56 6.36
N ASN A 77 2.88 11.82 5.39
CA ASN A 77 2.72 12.97 4.47
C ASN A 77 1.44 12.75 3.64
N LYS A 78 0.47 13.63 3.83
CA LYS A 78 -0.87 13.48 3.24
C LYS A 78 -0.92 13.64 1.72
N ARG A 79 0.13 14.21 1.11
CA ARG A 79 0.22 14.34 -0.35
C ARG A 79 0.68 13.05 -1.02
N HIS A 80 1.47 12.24 -0.31
CA HIS A 80 2.12 11.05 -0.85
C HIS A 80 1.63 9.74 -0.23
N TRP A 81 0.66 9.81 0.65
CA TRP A 81 0.15 8.64 1.37
C TRP A 81 -1.36 8.70 1.50
N ILE A 82 -2.00 7.56 1.33
CA ILE A 82 -3.44 7.39 1.54
C ILE A 82 -3.67 6.27 2.55
N THR A 83 -4.80 6.33 3.25
CA THR A 83 -5.24 5.24 4.11
C THR A 83 -6.56 4.71 3.57
N LEU A 84 -6.61 3.41 3.35
CA LEU A 84 -7.81 2.69 2.95
C LEU A 84 -8.50 2.19 4.22
N ARG A 85 -9.72 2.67 4.49
CA ARG A 85 -10.48 2.21 5.65
C ARG A 85 -11.12 0.86 5.35
N ALA A 86 -11.01 -0.05 6.30
CA ALA A 86 -11.54 -1.41 6.16
C ALA A 86 -13.03 -1.46 6.57
N ASP A 87 -13.88 -0.75 5.82
CA ASP A 87 -15.31 -0.67 6.09
C ASP A 87 -16.16 -1.57 5.15
N GLY A 88 -15.50 -2.36 4.32
CA GLY A 88 -16.16 -3.27 3.40
C GLY A 88 -16.63 -2.66 2.09
N SER A 89 -16.43 -1.35 1.88
CA SER A 89 -16.93 -0.66 0.68
C SER A 89 -16.00 -0.77 -0.53
N LEU A 90 -14.70 -1.02 -0.31
CA LEU A 90 -13.72 -1.09 -1.40
C LEU A 90 -13.64 -2.51 -1.96
N GLU A 91 -13.67 -2.61 -3.28
CA GLU A 91 -13.55 -3.89 -3.97
C GLU A 91 -12.13 -4.45 -3.89
N ARG A 92 -12.02 -5.76 -3.83
CA ARG A 92 -10.74 -6.46 -3.74
C ARG A 92 -9.79 -6.09 -4.89
N GLY A 93 -10.29 -6.09 -6.12
CA GLY A 93 -9.47 -5.77 -7.29
C GLY A 93 -8.83 -4.39 -7.20
N LEU A 94 -9.61 -3.39 -6.78
CA LEU A 94 -9.10 -2.04 -6.57
C LEU A 94 -8.04 -2.02 -5.47
N VAL A 95 -8.30 -2.67 -4.35
CA VAL A 95 -7.35 -2.71 -3.22
C VAL A 95 -6.02 -3.33 -3.67
N GLU A 96 -6.07 -4.45 -4.39
CA GLU A 96 -4.88 -5.12 -4.90
C GLU A 96 -4.11 -4.25 -5.88
N GLU A 97 -4.80 -3.54 -6.77
CA GLU A 97 -4.16 -2.61 -7.70
C GLU A 97 -3.45 -1.46 -6.97
N LEU A 98 -4.07 -0.94 -5.91
CA LEU A 98 -3.47 0.14 -5.13
C LEU A 98 -2.21 -0.31 -4.39
N VAL A 99 -2.18 -1.54 -3.89
CA VAL A 99 -0.98 -2.12 -3.28
C VAL A 99 0.13 -2.23 -4.33
N THR A 100 -0.17 -2.75 -5.50
CA THR A 100 0.80 -2.90 -6.60
C THR A 100 1.33 -1.53 -7.03
N GLU A 101 0.46 -0.52 -7.15
CA GLU A 101 0.88 0.82 -7.53
C GLU A 101 1.78 1.47 -6.47
N ALA A 102 1.47 1.28 -5.18
CA ALA A 102 2.33 1.77 -4.11
C ALA A 102 3.74 1.17 -4.19
N TYR A 103 3.83 -0.11 -4.46
CA TYR A 103 5.09 -0.81 -4.66
C TYR A 103 5.85 -0.25 -5.87
N ARG A 104 5.17 -0.07 -7.01
CA ARG A 104 5.79 0.46 -8.23
C ARG A 104 6.37 1.85 -8.03
N LEU A 105 5.66 2.70 -7.28
CA LEU A 105 6.12 4.07 -7.00
C LEU A 105 7.45 4.09 -6.25
N VAL A 106 7.63 3.22 -5.27
CA VAL A 106 8.90 3.19 -4.53
C VAL A 106 10.00 2.48 -5.32
N VAL A 107 9.67 1.45 -6.10
CA VAL A 107 10.66 0.80 -6.98
C VAL A 107 11.22 1.82 -7.99
N ALA A 108 10.39 2.71 -8.50
CA ALA A 108 10.82 3.75 -9.44
C ALA A 108 11.83 4.73 -8.83
N LYS A 109 11.88 4.84 -7.50
CA LYS A 109 12.86 5.68 -6.81
C LYS A 109 14.21 5.02 -6.59
N LEU A 110 14.29 3.70 -6.80
CA LEU A 110 15.54 2.97 -6.62
C LEU A 110 16.45 3.15 -7.83
N PRO A 111 17.79 3.11 -7.63
CA PRO A 111 18.71 2.98 -8.75
C PRO A 111 18.35 1.74 -9.58
N ARG A 112 18.51 1.83 -10.89
CA ARG A 112 18.10 0.74 -11.80
C ARG A 112 18.68 -0.61 -11.39
N ALA A 113 19.93 -0.65 -10.97
CA ALA A 113 20.60 -1.89 -10.57
C ALA A 113 19.95 -2.56 -9.34
N GLN A 114 19.19 -1.80 -8.55
CA GLN A 114 18.57 -2.31 -7.32
C GLN A 114 17.08 -2.66 -7.49
N ARG A 115 16.49 -2.36 -8.65
CA ARG A 115 15.08 -2.60 -8.89
C ARG A 115 14.81 -4.09 -9.09
N PRO A 116 13.94 -4.71 -8.27
CA PRO A 116 13.59 -6.12 -8.47
C PRO A 116 12.77 -6.35 -9.74
N VAL A 117 12.08 -5.30 -10.21
CA VAL A 117 11.23 -5.32 -11.42
C VAL A 117 11.38 -4.00 -12.15
N ASP A 118 10.94 -3.97 -13.42
CA ASP A 118 10.80 -2.72 -14.16
C ASP A 118 9.46 -2.07 -13.77
N PRO A 119 9.48 -0.92 -13.06
CA PRO A 119 8.24 -0.32 -12.58
C PRO A 119 7.33 0.22 -13.69
N GLU A 120 7.86 0.42 -14.90
CA GLU A 120 7.03 0.92 -15.99
C GLU A 120 6.12 -0.14 -16.58
N VAL A 121 6.49 -1.41 -16.49
CA VAL A 121 5.73 -2.51 -17.08
C VAL A 121 5.17 -3.50 -16.05
N PHE A 122 5.74 -3.56 -14.87
CA PHE A 122 5.32 -4.52 -13.85
C PHE A 122 3.87 -4.26 -13.42
N GLY A 123 3.06 -5.30 -13.39
CA GLY A 123 1.66 -5.21 -12.99
C GLY A 123 0.74 -4.55 -14.03
N ARG A 124 1.26 -4.22 -15.19
CA ARG A 124 0.48 -3.70 -16.31
C ARG A 124 0.28 -4.78 -17.37
N VAL A 125 -0.93 -4.88 -17.83
CA VAL A 125 -1.30 -5.87 -18.85
C VAL A 125 -1.43 -5.23 -20.20
#